data_f1d0a26a954301d4138cdd07ba97b113
#
_entry.id   f1d0a26a954301d4138cdd07ba97b113
#
_cell.length_a   1.000
_cell.length_b   1.000
_cell.length_c   1.000
_cell.angle_alpha   90.00
_cell.angle_beta   90.00
_cell.angle_gamma   90.00
#
_symmetry.space_group_name_H-M   'P 1'
#
loop_
_entity.id
_entity.type
_entity.pdbx_description
1 polymer ?
#
loop_
_entity_poly.entity_id
_entity_poly.type
_entity_poly.pdbx_seq_one_letter_code
_entity_poly.pdbx_strand_id
1 'polypeptide(L)'
;TMSKNSTVDILQPLPFEKWSLIKKKAEYNWPHFAYVSFKIPNECYIKPLDKSNIPLIHSVWPHRDVENPELSLKYLSTLVELNGGIGLYLKEDDSLVSWCMQNDWHGLSIVQTVEEHRGKGYAKVVVNMLSKKFAEQGISTVLFIVKGNTTSENMFKKLGWKVVAPFVFIMLKRQVANPNSDTQN
;
A
#
# COMPACT_ATOMS: atom_id res chain seq x y z
N THR A 1 -8.34 -25.27 38.57
CA THR A 1 -7.30 -25.10 37.57
C THR A 1 -7.86 -25.47 36.20
N MET A 2 -8.40 -24.48 35.46
CA MET A 2 -8.90 -24.66 34.10
C MET A 2 -7.73 -24.36 33.15
N SER A 3 -7.31 -25.34 32.39
CA SER A 3 -6.36 -25.23 31.29
C SER A 3 -7.01 -24.42 30.19
N LYS A 4 -6.43 -23.24 29.84
CA LYS A 4 -6.76 -22.51 28.65
C LYS A 4 -6.08 -23.18 27.46
N ASN A 5 -6.82 -23.98 26.70
CA ASN A 5 -6.42 -24.42 25.38
C ASN A 5 -6.37 -23.19 24.48
N SER A 6 -5.19 -22.67 24.22
CA SER A 6 -4.96 -21.75 23.12
C SER A 6 -5.03 -22.54 21.83
N THR A 7 -6.14 -22.49 21.14
CA THR A 7 -6.22 -22.90 19.73
C THR A 7 -5.32 -21.97 18.93
N VAL A 8 -4.18 -22.48 18.51
CA VAL A 8 -3.36 -21.84 17.49
C VAL A 8 -4.13 -21.97 16.19
N ASP A 9 -4.70 -20.88 15.72
CA ASP A 9 -5.30 -20.83 14.39
C ASP A 9 -4.21 -21.09 13.34
N ILE A 10 -4.16 -22.33 12.85
CA ILE A 10 -3.28 -22.69 11.75
C ILE A 10 -3.87 -22.08 10.50
N LEU A 11 -3.19 -21.05 9.96
CA LEU A 11 -3.53 -20.47 8.66
C LEU A 11 -3.42 -21.57 7.60
N GLN A 12 -4.56 -22.06 7.14
CA GLN A 12 -4.60 -22.96 6.00
C GLN A 12 -4.66 -22.13 4.70
N PRO A 13 -3.93 -22.55 3.65
CA PRO A 13 -4.07 -21.94 2.34
C PRO A 13 -5.55 -21.98 1.91
N LEU A 14 -6.05 -20.85 1.42
CA LEU A 14 -7.42 -20.79 0.93
C LEU A 14 -7.54 -21.72 -0.30
N PRO A 15 -8.46 -22.72 -0.30
CA PRO A 15 -8.63 -23.59 -1.43
C PRO A 15 -8.93 -22.80 -2.70
N PHE A 16 -8.36 -23.22 -3.83
CA PHE A 16 -8.47 -22.50 -5.11
C PHE A 16 -9.93 -22.26 -5.54
N GLU A 17 -10.84 -23.16 -5.18
CA GLU A 17 -12.28 -23.03 -5.45
C GLU A 17 -12.91 -21.82 -4.73
N LYS A 18 -12.34 -21.37 -3.61
CA LYS A 18 -12.81 -20.19 -2.86
C LYS A 18 -12.30 -18.88 -3.44
N TRP A 19 -11.28 -18.91 -4.31
CA TRP A 19 -10.77 -17.73 -4.99
C TRP A 19 -11.83 -17.10 -5.90
N SER A 20 -12.68 -17.90 -6.54
CA SER A 20 -13.80 -17.41 -7.36
C SER A 20 -14.81 -16.59 -6.56
N LEU A 21 -15.05 -16.95 -5.29
CA LEU A 21 -15.92 -16.20 -4.38
C LEU A 21 -15.32 -14.87 -3.95
N ILE A 22 -14.00 -14.84 -3.71
CA ILE A 22 -13.28 -13.59 -3.40
C ILE A 22 -13.26 -12.70 -4.62
N LYS A 23 -12.94 -13.25 -5.79
CA LYS A 23 -12.95 -12.53 -7.06
C LYS A 23 -14.34 -11.95 -7.35
N LYS A 24 -15.40 -12.74 -7.22
CA LYS A 24 -16.79 -12.30 -7.42
C LYS A 24 -17.21 -11.22 -6.41
N LYS A 25 -16.79 -11.31 -5.13
CA LYS A 25 -17.01 -10.26 -4.14
C LYS A 25 -16.22 -8.99 -4.44
N ALA A 26 -14.99 -9.13 -4.94
CA ALA A 26 -14.17 -8.00 -5.35
C ALA A 26 -14.77 -7.32 -6.60
N GLU A 27 -15.22 -8.08 -7.59
CA GLU A 27 -15.87 -7.57 -8.81
C GLU A 27 -17.17 -6.81 -8.50
N TYR A 28 -18.01 -7.32 -7.59
CA TYR A 28 -19.27 -6.68 -7.19
C TYR A 28 -19.04 -5.34 -6.45
N ASN A 29 -17.88 -5.17 -5.83
CA ASN A 29 -17.53 -3.96 -5.08
C ASN A 29 -16.60 -3.02 -5.84
N TRP A 30 -16.27 -3.33 -7.10
CA TRP A 30 -15.48 -2.45 -7.94
C TRP A 30 -16.20 -1.11 -8.06
N PRO A 31 -15.59 -0.01 -7.67
CA PRO A 31 -16.26 1.27 -7.72
C PRO A 31 -16.53 1.60 -9.19
N HIS A 32 -17.80 1.82 -9.54
CA HIS A 32 -18.21 2.48 -10.77
C HIS A 32 -17.62 3.91 -10.89
N PHE A 33 -16.72 4.26 -9.98
CA PHE A 33 -16.06 5.55 -9.83
C PHE A 33 -14.89 5.79 -10.77
N ALA A 34 -14.51 4.80 -11.59
CA ALA A 34 -13.52 5.01 -12.66
C ALA A 34 -13.91 6.15 -13.63
N TYR A 35 -15.16 6.57 -13.58
CA TYR A 35 -15.71 7.66 -14.41
C TYR A 35 -15.87 9.00 -13.70
N VAL A 36 -15.51 9.10 -12.41
CA VAL A 36 -15.48 10.43 -11.78
C VAL A 36 -14.31 11.18 -12.39
N SER A 37 -14.63 12.22 -13.14
CA SER A 37 -13.65 13.15 -13.73
C SER A 37 -12.87 13.84 -12.62
N PHE A 38 -11.72 13.29 -12.25
CA PHE A 38 -10.80 13.95 -11.34
C PHE A 38 -9.99 14.96 -12.10
N LYS A 39 -10.18 16.21 -11.72
CA LYS A 39 -9.36 17.28 -12.25
C LYS A 39 -8.01 17.26 -11.51
N ILE A 40 -6.93 17.11 -12.26
CA ILE A 40 -5.59 17.36 -11.73
C ILE A 40 -5.53 18.86 -11.40
N PRO A 41 -5.08 19.25 -10.19
CA PRO A 41 -4.91 20.66 -9.84
C PRO A 41 -4.07 21.40 -10.87
N ASN A 42 -4.41 22.63 -11.16
CA ASN A 42 -3.77 23.39 -12.24
C ASN A 42 -2.27 23.58 -12.02
N GLU A 43 -1.86 23.65 -10.76
CA GLU A 43 -0.46 23.79 -10.31
C GLU A 43 0.33 22.48 -10.37
N CYS A 44 -0.36 21.35 -10.63
CA CYS A 44 0.25 20.02 -10.58
C CYS A 44 0.21 19.32 -11.94
N TYR A 45 1.02 18.27 -12.05
CA TYR A 45 0.95 17.29 -13.13
C TYR A 45 1.28 15.88 -12.60
N ILE A 46 0.96 14.86 -13.39
CA ILE A 46 1.15 13.45 -13.04
C ILE A 46 2.31 12.88 -13.86
N LYS A 47 3.18 12.14 -13.16
CA LYS A 47 4.30 11.42 -13.79
C LYS A 47 4.46 10.05 -13.09
N PRO A 48 4.90 8.98 -13.79
CA PRO A 48 5.31 7.74 -13.14
C PRO A 48 6.40 8.00 -12.09
N LEU A 49 6.37 7.21 -11.02
CA LEU A 49 7.47 7.19 -10.05
C LEU A 49 8.67 6.45 -10.64
N ASP A 50 9.86 6.87 -10.23
CA ASP A 50 11.13 6.22 -10.54
C ASP A 50 12.02 6.11 -9.29
N LYS A 51 13.22 5.53 -9.44
CA LYS A 51 14.15 5.32 -8.33
C LYS A 51 14.63 6.62 -7.67
N SER A 52 14.63 7.74 -8.38
CA SER A 52 15.05 9.03 -7.82
C SER A 52 14.08 9.54 -6.75
N ASN A 53 12.84 9.06 -6.75
CA ASN A 53 11.82 9.43 -5.77
C ASN A 53 11.96 8.65 -4.45
N ILE A 54 12.68 7.51 -4.45
CA ILE A 54 12.71 6.59 -3.32
C ILE A 54 13.28 7.22 -2.04
N PRO A 55 14.34 8.03 -2.06
CA PRO A 55 14.83 8.68 -0.84
C PRO A 55 13.75 9.51 -0.13
N LEU A 56 12.99 10.30 -0.88
CA LEU A 56 11.88 11.09 -0.32
C LEU A 56 10.76 10.17 0.21
N ILE A 57 10.31 9.21 -0.59
CA ILE A 57 9.26 8.27 -0.20
C ILE A 57 9.65 7.54 1.08
N HIS A 58 10.88 7.02 1.15
CA HIS A 58 11.40 6.32 2.31
C HIS A 58 11.47 7.22 3.55
N SER A 59 11.92 8.46 3.41
CA SER A 59 12.09 9.38 4.55
C SER A 59 10.80 9.60 5.33
N VAL A 60 9.65 9.61 4.65
CA VAL A 60 8.34 9.85 5.25
C VAL A 60 7.47 8.60 5.43
N TRP A 61 7.93 7.44 4.94
CA TRP A 61 7.17 6.20 5.06
C TRP A 61 7.16 5.67 6.51
N PRO A 62 5.98 5.61 7.19
CA PRO A 62 5.93 5.27 8.61
C PRO A 62 6.26 3.80 8.91
N HIS A 63 6.22 2.92 7.91
CA HIS A 63 6.52 1.49 8.05
C HIS A 63 7.92 1.11 7.54
N ARG A 64 8.79 2.09 7.33
CA ARG A 64 10.20 1.81 6.99
C ARG A 64 10.89 1.09 8.13
N ASP A 65 11.80 0.21 7.80
CA ASP A 65 12.69 -0.38 8.79
C ASP A 65 13.74 0.67 9.21
N VAL A 66 13.64 1.12 10.44
CA VAL A 66 14.53 2.14 11.00
C VAL A 66 15.86 1.52 11.42
N GLU A 67 15.85 0.25 11.85
CA GLU A 67 17.05 -0.50 12.25
C GLU A 67 17.88 -0.93 11.04
N ASN A 68 17.21 -1.27 9.93
CA ASN A 68 17.83 -1.73 8.69
C ASN A 68 17.29 -0.93 7.48
N PRO A 69 17.61 0.37 7.38
CA PRO A 69 17.04 1.23 6.35
C PRO A 69 17.34 0.78 4.92
N GLU A 70 18.48 0.09 4.71
CA GLU A 70 18.85 -0.44 3.39
C GLU A 70 17.86 -1.48 2.86
N LEU A 71 17.27 -2.30 3.76
CA LEU A 71 16.27 -3.30 3.36
C LEU A 71 15.01 -2.63 2.86
N SER A 72 14.53 -1.62 3.57
CA SER A 72 13.32 -0.90 3.17
C SER A 72 13.56 -0.01 1.94
N LEU A 73 14.75 0.58 1.78
CA LEU A 73 15.14 1.28 0.55
C LEU A 73 15.20 0.33 -0.66
N LYS A 74 15.82 -0.84 -0.48
CA LYS A 74 15.88 -1.87 -1.51
C LYS A 74 14.48 -2.35 -1.90
N TYR A 75 13.62 -2.61 -0.89
CA TYR A 75 12.22 -2.99 -1.13
C TYR A 75 11.49 -1.96 -1.98
N LEU A 76 11.52 -0.68 -1.57
CA LEU A 76 10.87 0.39 -2.32
C LEU A 76 11.43 0.56 -3.73
N SER A 77 12.76 0.46 -3.89
CA SER A 77 13.41 0.55 -5.20
C SER A 77 12.99 -0.59 -6.13
N THR A 78 12.93 -1.81 -5.60
CA THR A 78 12.46 -2.97 -6.37
C THR A 78 10.98 -2.82 -6.72
N LEU A 79 10.16 -2.36 -5.76
CA LEU A 79 8.73 -2.18 -5.96
C LEU A 79 8.45 -1.16 -7.08
N VAL A 80 9.13 -0.02 -7.08
CA VAL A 80 8.93 1.00 -8.12
C VAL A 80 9.43 0.52 -9.49
N GLU A 81 10.50 -0.26 -9.52
CA GLU A 81 11.08 -0.79 -10.76
C GLU A 81 10.18 -1.84 -11.42
N LEU A 82 9.63 -2.76 -10.63
CA LEU A 82 8.84 -3.87 -11.16
C LEU A 82 7.35 -3.50 -11.34
N ASN A 83 6.78 -2.80 -10.39
CA ASN A 83 5.35 -2.54 -10.34
C ASN A 83 5.00 -1.08 -10.67
N GLY A 84 5.92 -0.17 -10.39
CA GLY A 84 5.72 1.25 -10.64
C GLY A 84 4.84 1.94 -9.58
N GLY A 85 4.37 3.09 -9.95
CA GLY A 85 3.50 3.95 -9.17
C GLY A 85 3.23 5.25 -9.89
N ILE A 86 2.45 6.11 -9.27
CA ILE A 86 2.10 7.43 -9.80
C ILE A 86 2.46 8.49 -8.77
N GLY A 87 3.16 9.53 -9.23
CA GLY A 87 3.47 10.74 -8.48
C GLY A 87 2.69 11.95 -8.99
N LEU A 88 2.32 12.84 -8.08
CA LEU A 88 1.82 14.17 -8.34
C LEU A 88 2.93 15.17 -8.06
N TYR A 89 3.26 15.97 -9.03
CA TYR A 89 4.39 16.91 -9.00
C TYR A 89 3.90 18.34 -9.16
N LEU A 90 4.57 19.28 -8.52
CA LEU A 90 4.34 20.70 -8.77
C LEU A 90 4.98 21.09 -10.11
N LYS A 91 4.31 21.96 -10.84
CA LYS A 91 4.84 22.51 -12.12
C LYS A 91 5.95 23.53 -11.91
N GLU A 92 5.96 24.16 -10.74
CA GLU A 92 6.87 25.24 -10.41
C GLU A 92 8.34 24.75 -10.31
N ASP A 93 8.54 23.62 -9.63
CA ASP A 93 9.87 23.15 -9.26
C ASP A 93 10.10 21.64 -9.47
N ASP A 94 9.14 20.95 -10.13
CA ASP A 94 9.16 19.49 -10.35
C ASP A 94 9.20 18.66 -9.04
N SER A 95 8.81 19.25 -7.91
CA SER A 95 8.80 18.54 -6.62
C SER A 95 7.67 17.53 -6.53
N LEU A 96 8.01 16.30 -6.07
CA LEU A 96 7.04 15.25 -5.79
C LEU A 96 6.31 15.56 -4.47
N VAL A 97 5.00 15.78 -4.52
CA VAL A 97 4.20 16.19 -3.36
C VAL A 97 3.20 15.15 -2.89
N SER A 98 2.82 14.20 -3.75
CA SER A 98 1.95 13.08 -3.36
C SER A 98 2.17 11.89 -4.29
N TRP A 99 1.95 10.68 -3.78
CA TRP A 99 2.16 9.47 -4.56
C TRP A 99 1.30 8.30 -4.10
N CYS A 100 1.20 7.32 -4.99
CA CYS A 100 0.62 6.02 -4.76
C CYS A 100 1.43 4.97 -5.52
N MET A 101 1.92 3.95 -4.83
CA MET A 101 2.66 2.84 -5.42
C MET A 101 1.76 1.64 -5.65
N GLN A 102 2.14 0.81 -6.61
CA GLN A 102 1.53 -0.50 -6.82
C GLN A 102 2.29 -1.54 -5.99
N ASN A 103 1.57 -2.35 -5.22
CA ASN A 103 2.17 -3.47 -4.48
C ASN A 103 2.23 -4.76 -5.33
N ASP A 104 2.78 -5.81 -4.73
CA ASP A 104 3.01 -7.11 -5.38
C ASP A 104 1.71 -7.84 -5.78
N TRP A 105 0.57 -7.43 -5.22
CA TRP A 105 -0.74 -8.05 -5.46
C TRP A 105 -1.65 -7.19 -6.34
N HIS A 106 -1.06 -6.32 -7.17
CA HIS A 106 -1.79 -5.34 -7.98
C HIS A 106 -2.72 -4.43 -7.14
N GLY A 107 -2.33 -4.17 -5.90
CA GLY A 107 -3.06 -3.29 -4.99
C GLY A 107 -2.42 -1.90 -4.90
N LEU A 108 -3.17 -0.97 -4.33
CA LEU A 108 -2.66 0.35 -3.97
C LEU A 108 -1.90 0.28 -2.66
N SER A 109 -0.74 0.90 -2.59
CA SER A 109 0.09 0.93 -1.40
C SER A 109 0.89 2.23 -1.27
N ILE A 110 1.44 2.45 -0.09
CA ILE A 110 2.38 3.55 0.20
C ILE A 110 1.82 4.89 -0.31
N VAL A 111 0.52 5.13 -0.04
CA VAL A 111 -0.15 6.37 -0.41
C VAL A 111 0.23 7.43 0.60
N GLN A 112 0.88 8.49 0.15
CA GLN A 112 1.26 9.59 1.02
C GLN A 112 1.23 10.94 0.30
N THR A 113 1.18 11.99 1.10
CA THR A 113 1.36 13.38 0.68
C THR A 113 2.33 14.01 1.67
N VAL A 114 3.32 14.75 1.17
CA VAL A 114 4.24 15.51 2.02
C VAL A 114 3.46 16.49 2.89
N GLU A 115 3.95 16.76 4.09
CA GLU A 115 3.18 17.40 5.15
C GLU A 115 2.64 18.77 4.74
N GLU A 116 3.47 19.59 4.11
CA GLU A 116 3.15 20.96 3.67
C GLU A 116 2.06 21.02 2.59
N HIS A 117 1.77 19.87 1.98
CA HIS A 117 0.78 19.74 0.92
C HIS A 117 -0.45 18.91 1.30
N ARG A 118 -0.57 18.51 2.58
CA ARG A 118 -1.75 17.80 3.09
C ARG A 118 -3.00 18.70 3.07
N GLY A 119 -4.16 18.07 3.13
CA GLY A 119 -5.45 18.78 3.12
C GLY A 119 -5.92 19.26 1.74
N LYS A 120 -5.03 19.34 0.73
CA LYS A 120 -5.34 19.82 -0.63
C LYS A 120 -6.01 18.75 -1.53
N GLY A 121 -6.19 17.54 -1.03
CA GLY A 121 -6.84 16.45 -1.79
C GLY A 121 -5.90 15.68 -2.74
N TYR A 122 -4.60 15.93 -2.71
CA TYR A 122 -3.62 15.35 -3.63
C TYR A 122 -3.55 13.81 -3.56
N ALA A 123 -3.65 13.22 -2.37
CA ALA A 123 -3.73 11.76 -2.23
C ALA A 123 -4.90 11.16 -3.01
N LYS A 124 -6.05 11.84 -3.07
CA LYS A 124 -7.20 11.36 -3.86
C LYS A 124 -6.89 11.34 -5.35
N VAL A 125 -6.14 12.32 -5.85
CA VAL A 125 -5.75 12.39 -7.26
C VAL A 125 -4.91 11.17 -7.63
N VAL A 126 -3.82 10.89 -6.90
CA VAL A 126 -2.92 9.77 -7.22
C VAL A 126 -3.59 8.41 -7.06
N VAL A 127 -4.44 8.24 -6.03
CA VAL A 127 -5.24 7.02 -5.82
C VAL A 127 -6.17 6.78 -7.01
N ASN A 128 -6.90 7.79 -7.44
CA ASN A 128 -7.84 7.65 -8.55
C ASN A 128 -7.14 7.40 -9.88
N MET A 129 -6.02 8.08 -10.13
CA MET A 129 -5.25 7.88 -11.36
C MET A 129 -4.69 6.45 -11.44
N LEU A 130 -4.12 5.92 -10.35
CA LEU A 130 -3.62 4.55 -10.34
C LEU A 130 -4.77 3.53 -10.42
N SER A 131 -5.89 3.78 -9.71
CA SER A 131 -7.09 2.94 -9.80
C SER A 131 -7.65 2.90 -11.22
N LYS A 132 -7.68 4.05 -11.92
CA LYS A 132 -8.10 4.13 -13.33
C LYS A 132 -7.19 3.28 -14.22
N LYS A 133 -5.87 3.41 -14.05
CA LYS A 133 -4.90 2.59 -14.80
C LYS A 133 -5.16 1.09 -14.62
N PHE A 134 -5.45 0.64 -13.40
CA PHE A 134 -5.81 -0.75 -13.14
C PHE A 134 -7.11 -1.15 -13.80
N ALA A 135 -8.14 -0.30 -13.71
CA ALA A 135 -9.42 -0.56 -14.35
C ALA A 135 -9.31 -0.71 -15.87
N GLU A 136 -8.51 0.13 -16.52
CA GLU A 136 -8.22 0.05 -17.97
C GLU A 136 -7.52 -1.27 -18.36
N GLN A 137 -6.81 -1.89 -17.42
CA GLN A 137 -6.16 -3.19 -17.58
C GLN A 137 -7.06 -4.36 -17.14
N GLY A 138 -8.31 -4.11 -16.72
CA GLY A 138 -9.22 -5.12 -16.19
C GLY A 138 -8.80 -5.67 -14.82
N ILE A 139 -7.94 -4.96 -14.09
CA ILE A 139 -7.43 -5.37 -12.78
C ILE A 139 -8.33 -4.81 -11.68
N SER A 140 -8.91 -5.70 -10.88
CA SER A 140 -9.57 -5.33 -9.62
C SER A 140 -8.52 -5.10 -8.55
N THR A 141 -8.46 -3.89 -8.00
CA THR A 141 -7.45 -3.55 -7.01
C THR A 141 -7.98 -3.61 -5.59
N VAL A 142 -7.09 -3.87 -4.65
CA VAL A 142 -7.32 -3.86 -3.22
C VAL A 142 -6.28 -2.96 -2.54
N LEU A 143 -6.56 -2.57 -1.31
CA LEU A 143 -5.59 -1.88 -0.46
C LEU A 143 -5.80 -2.32 0.99
N PHE A 144 -4.76 -2.12 1.80
CA PHE A 144 -4.81 -2.38 3.22
C PHE A 144 -4.62 -1.09 4.00
N ILE A 145 -5.48 -0.88 5.00
CA ILE A 145 -5.39 0.26 5.91
C ILE A 145 -5.10 -0.29 7.30
N VAL A 146 -4.03 0.21 7.91
CA VAL A 146 -3.67 -0.17 9.28
C VAL A 146 -4.81 0.24 10.22
N LYS A 147 -5.19 -0.67 11.10
CA LYS A 147 -6.23 -0.43 12.11
C LYS A 147 -5.91 0.84 12.92
N GLY A 148 -6.88 1.75 13.01
CA GLY A 148 -6.72 3.04 13.69
C GLY A 148 -6.28 4.19 12.76
N ASN A 149 -5.91 3.94 11.51
CA ASN A 149 -5.67 5.00 10.54
C ASN A 149 -6.99 5.54 9.97
N THR A 150 -7.73 6.26 10.81
CA THR A 150 -9.05 6.82 10.50
C THR A 150 -9.01 7.83 9.35
N THR A 151 -7.91 8.55 9.20
CA THR A 151 -7.71 9.53 8.11
C THR A 151 -7.76 8.83 6.75
N SER A 152 -6.97 7.77 6.57
CA SER A 152 -6.98 6.97 5.35
C SER A 152 -8.32 6.28 5.15
N GLU A 153 -8.87 5.65 6.20
CA GLU A 153 -10.17 4.98 6.12
C GLU A 153 -11.28 5.91 5.64
N ASN A 154 -11.37 7.11 6.21
CA ASN A 154 -12.35 8.11 5.81
C ASN A 154 -12.13 8.62 4.38
N MET A 155 -10.87 8.78 3.96
CA MET A 155 -10.55 9.17 2.60
C MET A 155 -11.02 8.12 1.59
N PHE A 156 -10.68 6.86 1.81
CA PHE A 156 -11.06 5.77 0.91
C PHE A 156 -12.57 5.52 0.89
N LYS A 157 -13.25 5.59 2.04
CA LYS A 157 -14.72 5.54 2.09
C LYS A 157 -15.37 6.66 1.26
N LYS A 158 -14.85 7.89 1.34
CA LYS A 158 -15.32 9.02 0.51
C LYS A 158 -15.06 8.82 -0.98
N LEU A 159 -14.03 8.03 -1.34
CA LEU A 159 -13.75 7.60 -2.71
C LEU A 159 -14.59 6.39 -3.13
N GLY A 160 -15.50 5.91 -2.29
CA GLY A 160 -16.40 4.80 -2.58
C GLY A 160 -15.83 3.41 -2.32
N TRP A 161 -14.62 3.32 -1.73
CA TRP A 161 -14.04 2.04 -1.33
C TRP A 161 -14.82 1.42 -0.18
N LYS A 162 -14.96 0.10 -0.22
CA LYS A 162 -15.68 -0.67 0.80
C LYS A 162 -14.73 -1.58 1.55
N VAL A 163 -14.94 -1.69 2.86
CA VAL A 163 -14.26 -2.69 3.67
C VAL A 163 -14.77 -4.07 3.27
N VAL A 164 -13.86 -4.96 2.90
CA VAL A 164 -14.19 -6.32 2.47
C VAL A 164 -13.96 -7.34 3.58
N ALA A 165 -12.82 -7.23 4.26
CA ALA A 165 -12.43 -8.13 5.35
C ALA A 165 -11.34 -7.50 6.22
N PRO A 166 -11.20 -7.93 7.50
CA PRO A 166 -10.00 -7.67 8.28
C PRO A 166 -8.82 -8.46 7.70
N PHE A 167 -7.63 -7.90 7.81
CA PHE A 167 -6.37 -8.51 7.37
C PHE A 167 -5.31 -8.40 8.46
N VAL A 168 -4.46 -9.39 8.57
CA VAL A 168 -3.34 -9.43 9.54
C VAL A 168 -2.03 -9.68 8.79
N PHE A 169 -1.05 -8.81 9.02
CA PHE A 169 0.33 -9.06 8.58
C PHE A 169 1.06 -9.86 9.66
N ILE A 170 1.61 -11.02 9.29
CA ILE A 170 2.45 -11.83 10.17
C ILE A 170 3.89 -11.61 9.75
N MET A 171 4.69 -11.02 10.64
CA MET A 171 6.13 -10.89 10.45
C MET A 171 6.85 -12.06 11.14
N LEU A 172 7.55 -12.86 10.36
CA LEU A 172 8.43 -13.89 10.88
C LEU A 172 9.82 -13.27 11.12
N LYS A 173 10.23 -13.17 12.39
CA LYS A 173 11.62 -12.84 12.73
C LYS A 173 12.44 -14.12 12.75
N ARG A 174 13.48 -14.17 11.90
CA ARG A 174 14.46 -15.25 11.99
C ARG A 174 15.24 -15.09 13.30
N GLN A 175 15.15 -16.05 14.21
CA GLN A 175 16.10 -16.13 15.31
C GLN A 175 17.46 -16.52 14.73
N VAL A 176 18.40 -15.61 14.74
CA VAL A 176 19.81 -15.94 14.49
C VAL A 176 20.28 -16.67 15.74
N ALA A 177 20.60 -17.96 15.60
CA ALA A 177 21.23 -18.71 16.67
C ALA A 177 22.51 -17.98 17.11
N ASN A 178 22.62 -17.71 18.39
CA ASN A 178 23.79 -17.02 18.94
C ASN A 178 24.99 -18.01 18.80
N PRO A 179 26.03 -17.71 17.99
CA PRO A 179 27.10 -18.65 17.73
C PRO A 179 27.98 -18.95 18.98
N ASN A 180 27.70 -18.30 20.11
CA ASN A 180 28.49 -18.41 21.35
C ASN A 180 27.83 -19.27 22.44
N SER A 181 26.83 -20.10 22.16
CA SER A 181 26.19 -20.94 23.17
C SER A 181 26.83 -22.34 23.35
N ASP A 182 27.86 -22.71 22.57
CA ASP A 182 28.45 -24.03 22.60
C ASP A 182 29.90 -24.07 23.10
N THR A 183 30.24 -23.24 24.09
CA THR A 183 31.54 -23.41 24.79
C THR A 183 31.37 -23.30 26.31
N GLN A 184 30.65 -24.25 26.90
CA GLN A 184 30.83 -24.66 28.31
C GLN A 184 30.36 -26.11 28.49
N ASN A 185 31.24 -27.02 28.23
CA ASN A 185 31.35 -28.31 28.94
C ASN A 185 32.81 -28.79 28.89
#